data_6ee38128768dc8efb2f8d267269a06c6
#
_entry.id   6ee38128768dc8efb2f8d267269a06c6
#
_cell.length_a   1.000
_cell.length_b   1.000
_cell.length_c   1.000
_cell.angle_alpha   90.00
_cell.angle_beta   90.00
_cell.angle_gamma   90.00
#
_symmetry.space_group_name_H-M   'P 1'
#
loop_
_entity.id
_entity.type
_entity.pdbx_description
1 polymer ?
#
loop_
_entity_poly.entity_id
_entity_poly.type
_entity_poly.pdbx_seq_one_letter_code
_entity_poly.pdbx_strand_id
1 'polypeptide(L)'
;PFGPALRTLPADDAGLLPSAIDARLVAGSRLAYVMPNFQNPTGLTLARERRVELAQVARRHDLWLIEDDPYGELWYETPPPPSLRVHAPERTLRVCSFSKVLAPGLRLGYVVGPRAAIDLLARMKQATDLHTATLTQQAAARVLEAGLLEEQLPCVRALYAAQAQAMFAALRAHMPQGVRWSEPTGGMFVWLTVPAAVDTLRLLDRAIERGVVYVPGAPFFAAEPRHDTLRLSFVTVPAEAIDRGVAILGQLIAEEMGR
;
A
#
# COMPACT_ATOMS: atom_id res chain seq x y z
N PRO A 1 -6.05 -18.76 11.05
CA PRO A 1 -6.55 -19.71 12.04
C PRO A 1 -7.47 -19.07 13.08
N PHE A 2 -7.44 -17.73 13.28
CA PHE A 2 -8.25 -17.03 14.29
C PHE A 2 -9.58 -16.49 13.78
N GLY A 3 -9.85 -16.49 12.47
CA GLY A 3 -11.12 -16.08 11.86
C GLY A 3 -11.64 -14.73 12.34
N PRO A 4 -10.86 -13.63 12.29
CA PRO A 4 -11.35 -12.34 12.78
C PRO A 4 -12.52 -11.84 11.93
N ALA A 5 -13.52 -11.24 12.58
CA ALA A 5 -14.55 -10.49 11.87
C ALA A 5 -13.92 -9.18 11.37
N LEU A 6 -13.93 -8.98 10.05
CA LEU A 6 -13.42 -7.77 9.42
C LEU A 6 -14.54 -6.74 9.24
N ARG A 7 -14.22 -5.48 9.48
CA ARG A 7 -15.08 -4.33 9.18
C ARG A 7 -14.27 -3.32 8.40
N THR A 8 -14.87 -2.75 7.37
CA THR A 8 -14.28 -1.66 6.60
C THR A 8 -14.42 -0.35 7.36
N LEU A 9 -13.36 0.46 7.35
CA LEU A 9 -13.41 1.83 7.86
C LEU A 9 -13.82 2.79 6.73
N PRO A 10 -14.57 3.87 7.04
CA PRO A 10 -14.94 4.88 6.05
C PRO A 10 -13.73 5.51 5.40
N ALA A 11 -13.80 5.74 4.10
CA ALA A 11 -12.75 6.39 3.32
C ALA A 11 -13.38 7.27 2.22
N ASP A 12 -12.61 8.24 1.75
CA ASP A 12 -12.90 9.09 0.62
C ASP A 12 -11.72 9.09 -0.38
N ASP A 13 -11.73 9.99 -1.34
CA ASP A 13 -10.66 10.12 -2.35
C ASP A 13 -9.29 10.54 -1.75
N ALA A 14 -9.25 10.99 -0.49
CA ALA A 14 -8.04 11.29 0.26
C ALA A 14 -7.64 10.17 1.26
N GLY A 15 -8.29 9.01 1.20
CA GLY A 15 -8.04 7.83 2.03
C GLY A 15 -8.96 7.72 3.24
N LEU A 16 -8.49 7.06 4.30
CA LEU A 16 -9.25 6.85 5.53
C LEU A 16 -9.83 8.16 6.09
N LEU A 17 -11.11 8.13 6.48
CA LEU A 17 -11.85 9.26 7.05
C LEU A 17 -12.11 9.02 8.55
N PRO A 18 -11.19 9.40 9.46
CA PRO A 18 -11.31 9.12 10.89
C PRO A 18 -12.52 9.78 11.55
N SER A 19 -12.97 10.96 11.07
CA SER A 19 -14.15 11.68 11.56
C SER A 19 -15.45 10.90 11.44
N ALA A 20 -15.52 9.96 10.50
CA ALA A 20 -16.69 9.10 10.28
C ALA A 20 -16.63 7.78 11.09
N ILE A 21 -15.61 7.57 11.92
CA ILE A 21 -15.49 6.39 12.78
C ILE A 21 -16.22 6.67 14.10
N ASP A 22 -17.34 6.03 14.28
CA ASP A 22 -18.15 6.11 15.51
C ASP A 22 -18.06 4.84 16.38
N ALA A 23 -18.68 4.90 17.57
CA ALA A 23 -18.69 3.80 18.52
C ALA A 23 -19.42 2.55 17.99
N ARG A 24 -20.41 2.70 17.09
CA ARG A 24 -21.17 1.57 16.52
C ARG A 24 -20.31 0.81 15.53
N LEU A 25 -19.57 1.55 14.68
CA LEU A 25 -18.69 0.96 13.67
C LEU A 25 -17.61 0.10 14.31
N VAL A 26 -17.00 0.56 15.40
CA VAL A 26 -15.89 -0.13 16.08
C VAL A 26 -16.32 -1.00 17.26
N ALA A 27 -17.62 -1.15 17.51
CA ALA A 27 -18.12 -1.96 18.62
C ALA A 27 -17.57 -3.40 18.56
N GLY A 28 -16.91 -3.83 19.64
CA GLY A 28 -16.26 -5.15 19.74
C GLY A 28 -14.94 -5.29 18.98
N SER A 29 -14.51 -4.26 18.22
CA SER A 29 -13.19 -4.23 17.59
C SER A 29 -12.09 -3.98 18.61
N ARG A 30 -10.91 -4.56 18.37
CA ARG A 30 -9.72 -4.37 19.21
C ARG A 30 -8.57 -3.73 18.44
N LEU A 31 -8.57 -3.88 17.12
CA LEU A 31 -7.48 -3.50 16.23
C LEU A 31 -8.05 -2.72 15.05
N ALA A 32 -7.30 -1.73 14.59
CA ALA A 32 -7.46 -1.09 13.30
C ALA A 32 -6.15 -1.25 12.52
N TYR A 33 -6.22 -1.92 11.37
CA TYR A 33 -5.10 -2.04 10.43
C TYR A 33 -5.15 -0.88 9.44
N VAL A 34 -4.05 -0.17 9.30
CA VAL A 34 -3.94 1.01 8.45
C VAL A 34 -2.60 1.02 7.73
N MET A 35 -2.61 1.27 6.44
CA MET A 35 -1.42 1.54 5.64
C MET A 35 -1.41 3.04 5.29
N PRO A 36 -0.73 3.90 6.07
CA PRO A 36 -0.85 5.35 5.94
C PRO A 36 0.03 5.97 4.85
N ASN A 37 1.02 5.23 4.34
CA ASN A 37 1.98 5.72 3.36
C ASN A 37 1.87 4.93 2.06
N PHE A 38 1.58 5.63 0.93
CA PHE A 38 1.58 5.04 -0.41
C PHE A 38 0.84 3.70 -0.45
N GLN A 39 -0.37 3.72 0.07
CA GLN A 39 -1.20 2.55 0.36
C GLN A 39 -1.27 1.58 -0.82
N ASN A 40 -1.13 0.30 -0.56
CA ASN A 40 -1.53 -0.74 -1.48
C ASN A 40 -3.03 -1.08 -1.23
N PRO A 41 -3.93 -0.85 -2.20
CA PRO A 41 -3.65 -0.68 -3.64
C PRO A 41 -3.67 0.77 -4.15
N THR A 42 -4.16 1.75 -3.38
CA THR A 42 -4.59 3.06 -3.88
C THR A 42 -3.45 4.03 -4.19
N GLY A 43 -2.25 3.81 -3.64
CA GLY A 43 -1.13 4.75 -3.70
C GLY A 43 -1.30 5.98 -2.78
N LEU A 44 -2.41 6.11 -2.08
CA LEU A 44 -2.72 7.28 -1.27
C LEU A 44 -1.84 7.36 -0.02
N THR A 45 -1.57 8.59 0.41
CA THR A 45 -0.88 8.88 1.67
C THR A 45 -1.81 9.64 2.60
N LEU A 46 -2.00 9.11 3.80
CA LEU A 46 -2.87 9.71 4.81
C LEU A 46 -2.27 11.03 5.32
N ALA A 47 -3.02 12.12 5.21
CA ALA A 47 -2.60 13.45 5.65
C ALA A 47 -2.34 13.48 7.17
N ARG A 48 -1.47 14.42 7.60
CA ARG A 48 -1.07 14.57 9.02
C ARG A 48 -2.27 14.76 9.94
N GLU A 49 -3.22 15.57 9.54
CA GLU A 49 -4.42 15.89 10.31
C GLU A 49 -5.25 14.63 10.58
N ARG A 50 -5.43 13.80 9.57
CA ARG A 50 -6.13 12.51 9.68
C ARG A 50 -5.37 11.50 10.56
N ARG A 51 -4.04 11.55 10.56
CA ARG A 51 -3.23 10.72 11.48
C ARG A 51 -3.44 11.11 12.93
N VAL A 52 -3.45 12.40 13.22
CA VAL A 52 -3.74 12.94 14.57
C VAL A 52 -5.15 12.54 15.01
N GLU A 53 -6.12 12.72 14.13
CA GLU A 53 -7.52 12.37 14.41
C GLU A 53 -7.70 10.85 14.64
N LEU A 54 -7.07 10.01 13.81
CA LEU A 54 -7.10 8.55 13.98
C LEU A 54 -6.48 8.11 15.31
N ALA A 55 -5.39 8.76 15.75
CA ALA A 55 -4.81 8.52 17.06
C ALA A 55 -5.79 8.86 18.22
N GLN A 56 -6.57 9.93 18.07
CA GLN A 56 -7.62 10.29 19.02
C GLN A 56 -8.77 9.27 19.02
N VAL A 57 -9.20 8.83 17.83
CA VAL A 57 -10.21 7.76 17.67
C VAL A 57 -9.73 6.48 18.37
N ALA A 58 -8.48 6.08 18.16
CA ALA A 58 -7.90 4.88 18.78
C ALA A 58 -7.92 4.96 20.32
N ARG A 59 -7.60 6.12 20.90
CA ARG A 59 -7.68 6.32 22.36
C ARG A 59 -9.14 6.28 22.86
N ARG A 60 -10.03 6.98 22.16
CA ARG A 60 -11.45 7.07 22.55
C ARG A 60 -12.15 5.72 22.58
N HIS A 61 -11.79 4.83 21.64
CA HIS A 61 -12.45 3.54 21.46
C HIS A 61 -11.61 2.34 21.88
N ASP A 62 -10.51 2.56 22.60
CA ASP A 62 -9.61 1.51 23.09
C ASP A 62 -9.07 0.59 21.98
N LEU A 63 -8.78 1.15 20.81
CA LEU A 63 -8.23 0.41 19.66
C LEU A 63 -6.71 0.43 19.67
N TRP A 64 -6.12 -0.70 19.29
CA TRP A 64 -4.73 -0.77 18.85
C TRP A 64 -4.65 -0.42 17.37
N LEU A 65 -3.63 0.34 16.98
CA LEU A 65 -3.31 0.63 15.59
C LEU A 65 -2.19 -0.29 15.11
N ILE A 66 -2.44 -1.02 14.03
CA ILE A 66 -1.39 -1.69 13.27
C ILE A 66 -1.10 -0.79 12.08
N GLU A 67 0.01 -0.06 12.17
CA GLU A 67 0.53 0.80 11.09
C GLU A 67 1.44 -0.04 10.20
N ASP A 68 0.94 -0.50 9.05
CA ASP A 68 1.73 -1.22 8.06
C ASP A 68 2.41 -0.23 7.12
N ASP A 69 3.74 -0.22 7.16
CA ASP A 69 4.54 0.79 6.44
C ASP A 69 5.71 0.17 5.65
N PRO A 70 5.42 -0.60 4.60
CA PRO A 70 6.46 -1.18 3.75
C PRO A 70 7.00 -0.19 2.71
N TYR A 71 6.34 0.97 2.50
CA TYR A 71 6.63 1.90 1.40
C TYR A 71 7.07 3.28 1.86
N GLY A 72 7.06 3.61 3.14
CA GLY A 72 7.29 4.96 3.65
C GLY A 72 8.62 5.60 3.23
N GLU A 73 9.64 4.79 2.93
CA GLU A 73 10.92 5.25 2.41
C GLU A 73 10.94 5.48 0.89
N LEU A 74 9.88 5.11 0.16
CA LEU A 74 9.81 5.18 -1.31
C LEU A 74 9.04 6.42 -1.80
N TRP A 75 9.25 7.56 -1.18
CA TRP A 75 8.70 8.84 -1.60
C TRP A 75 9.51 9.45 -2.77
N TYR A 76 8.88 10.32 -3.59
CA TYR A 76 9.53 10.88 -4.78
C TYR A 76 10.22 12.23 -4.48
N GLU A 77 9.47 13.21 -3.98
CA GLU A 77 9.97 14.56 -3.73
C GLU A 77 10.09 14.87 -2.25
N THR A 78 9.06 14.51 -1.48
CA THR A 78 8.98 14.83 -0.05
C THR A 78 8.60 13.60 0.76
N PRO A 79 9.20 13.44 1.95
CA PRO A 79 8.84 12.34 2.84
C PRO A 79 7.37 12.44 3.29
N PRO A 80 6.71 11.29 3.56
CA PRO A 80 5.35 11.28 4.09
C PRO A 80 5.27 11.90 5.48
N PRO A 81 4.07 12.29 5.94
CA PRO A 81 3.89 12.77 7.30
C PRO A 81 4.39 11.78 8.36
N PRO A 82 4.72 12.25 9.59
CA PRO A 82 5.18 11.37 10.67
C PRO A 82 4.24 10.20 10.93
N SER A 83 4.82 9.05 11.33
CA SER A 83 4.12 7.82 11.69
C SER A 83 2.98 8.06 12.69
N LEU A 84 1.91 7.27 12.61
CA LEU A 84 0.84 7.22 13.62
C LEU A 84 1.39 7.00 15.02
N ARG A 85 2.50 6.27 15.14
CA ARG A 85 3.17 6.01 16.41
C ARG A 85 3.66 7.31 17.10
N VAL A 86 3.96 8.37 16.34
CA VAL A 86 4.31 9.68 16.95
C VAL A 86 3.11 10.27 17.69
N HIS A 87 1.90 10.00 17.24
CA HIS A 87 0.67 10.56 17.78
C HIS A 87 0.01 9.66 18.84
N ALA A 88 0.21 8.33 18.77
CA ALA A 88 -0.30 7.35 19.74
C ALA A 88 0.74 6.26 20.03
N PRO A 89 1.91 6.58 20.64
CA PRO A 89 3.00 5.64 20.85
C PRO A 89 2.61 4.44 21.72
N GLU A 90 1.68 4.63 22.64
CA GLU A 90 1.20 3.62 23.59
C GLU A 90 0.25 2.58 22.95
N ARG A 91 -0.27 2.83 21.74
CA ARG A 91 -1.28 2.01 21.07
C ARG A 91 -0.94 1.64 19.63
N THR A 92 0.24 2.01 19.15
CA THR A 92 0.63 1.77 17.76
C THR A 92 1.74 0.74 17.67
N LEU A 93 1.50 -0.29 16.88
CA LEU A 93 2.49 -1.23 16.37
C LEU A 93 2.80 -0.83 14.93
N ARG A 94 3.98 -0.25 14.68
CA ARG A 94 4.45 0.03 13.31
C ARG A 94 5.18 -1.19 12.80
N VAL A 95 4.68 -1.74 11.69
CA VAL A 95 5.21 -2.92 11.00
C VAL A 95 5.92 -2.45 9.75
N CYS A 96 7.19 -2.80 9.60
CA CYS A 96 8.02 -2.41 8.48
C CYS A 96 8.67 -3.61 7.81
N SER A 97 9.04 -3.46 6.54
CA SER A 97 9.63 -4.53 5.74
C SER A 97 10.86 -4.04 4.99
N PHE A 98 11.91 -4.86 4.96
CA PHE A 98 13.08 -4.63 4.09
C PHE A 98 12.84 -5.09 2.64
N SER A 99 11.73 -5.76 2.37
CA SER A 99 11.44 -6.33 1.04
C SER A 99 11.37 -5.30 -0.09
N LYS A 100 11.00 -4.04 0.21
CA LYS A 100 10.81 -2.99 -0.79
C LYS A 100 11.95 -1.99 -0.84
N VAL A 101 12.72 -1.90 0.22
CA VAL A 101 13.82 -0.93 0.34
C VAL A 101 15.22 -1.57 0.23
N LEU A 102 15.33 -2.88 0.48
CA LEU A 102 16.59 -3.60 0.40
C LEU A 102 16.49 -4.81 -0.54
N ALA A 103 15.88 -5.90 -0.10
CA ALA A 103 15.73 -7.09 -0.93
C ALA A 103 14.58 -7.98 -0.45
N PRO A 104 13.63 -8.36 -1.33
CA PRO A 104 12.50 -9.20 -0.96
C PRO A 104 12.91 -10.64 -0.56
N GLY A 105 14.03 -11.14 -1.11
CA GLY A 105 14.55 -12.48 -0.81
C GLY A 105 15.04 -12.67 0.62
N LEU A 106 15.36 -11.60 1.35
CA LEU A 106 15.80 -11.68 2.75
C LEU A 106 14.68 -12.11 3.70
N ARG A 107 13.42 -11.94 3.33
CA ARG A 107 12.24 -12.24 4.16
C ARG A 107 12.32 -11.60 5.55
N LEU A 108 12.79 -10.35 5.61
CA LEU A 108 13.07 -9.63 6.83
C LEU A 108 12.15 -8.42 6.99
N GLY A 109 11.66 -8.22 8.20
CA GLY A 109 10.90 -7.05 8.63
C GLY A 109 11.10 -6.82 10.12
N TYR A 110 10.51 -5.74 10.63
CA TYR A 110 10.58 -5.41 12.05
C TYR A 110 9.30 -4.74 12.52
N VAL A 111 9.07 -4.79 13.82
CA VAL A 111 7.94 -4.14 14.47
C VAL A 111 8.47 -3.18 15.54
N VAL A 112 7.93 -1.97 15.57
CA VAL A 112 8.22 -0.96 16.59
C VAL A 112 6.92 -0.65 17.36
N GLY A 113 6.97 -0.76 18.70
CA GLY A 113 5.78 -0.54 19.52
C GLY A 113 6.09 -0.51 21.02
N PRO A 114 5.06 -0.47 21.87
CA PRO A 114 5.20 -0.55 23.33
C PRO A 114 5.90 -1.84 23.75
N ARG A 115 6.80 -1.72 24.73
CA ARG A 115 7.63 -2.83 25.21
C ARG A 115 6.81 -4.09 25.54
N ALA A 116 5.72 -3.94 26.28
CA ALA A 116 4.89 -5.09 26.68
C ALA A 116 4.29 -5.84 25.47
N ALA A 117 3.89 -5.12 24.42
CA ALA A 117 3.39 -5.74 23.19
C ALA A 117 4.51 -6.44 22.42
N ILE A 118 5.69 -5.81 22.32
CA ILE A 118 6.86 -6.44 21.66
C ILE A 118 7.31 -7.70 22.38
N ASP A 119 7.37 -7.68 23.72
CA ASP A 119 7.74 -8.86 24.51
C ASP A 119 6.74 -10.03 24.33
N LEU A 120 5.44 -9.72 24.15
CA LEU A 120 4.42 -10.72 23.83
C LEU A 120 4.62 -11.28 22.42
N LEU A 121 4.81 -10.41 21.41
CA LEU A 121 5.05 -10.81 20.02
C LEU A 121 6.32 -11.68 19.90
N ALA A 122 7.39 -11.34 20.62
CA ALA A 122 8.63 -12.12 20.63
C ALA A 122 8.39 -13.55 21.17
N ARG A 123 7.61 -13.68 22.26
CA ARG A 123 7.24 -14.99 22.80
C ARG A 123 6.38 -15.80 21.84
N MET A 124 5.40 -15.17 21.19
CA MET A 124 4.57 -15.83 20.18
C MET A 124 5.40 -16.26 18.97
N LYS A 125 6.34 -15.42 18.52
CA LYS A 125 7.26 -15.75 17.43
C LYS A 125 8.11 -16.98 17.76
N GLN A 126 8.63 -17.08 18.98
CA GLN A 126 9.37 -18.26 19.44
C GLN A 126 8.54 -19.56 19.31
N ALA A 127 7.24 -19.47 19.60
CA ALA A 127 6.34 -20.64 19.47
C ALA A 127 5.94 -20.93 18.01
N THR A 128 6.05 -19.96 17.10
CA THR A 128 5.60 -20.09 15.71
C THR A 128 6.72 -20.54 14.78
N ASP A 129 7.87 -19.87 14.83
CA ASP A 129 9.00 -20.09 13.91
C ASP A 129 10.39 -19.98 14.58
N LEU A 130 10.44 -19.97 15.93
CA LEU A 130 11.61 -19.73 16.76
C LEU A 130 12.18 -18.32 16.56
N HIS A 131 12.79 -18.04 15.43
CA HIS A 131 13.38 -16.74 15.09
C HIS A 131 13.58 -16.63 13.57
N THR A 132 13.67 -15.39 13.10
CA THR A 132 14.12 -15.09 11.73
C THR A 132 15.56 -15.55 11.55
N ALA A 133 15.92 -16.06 10.36
CA ALA A 133 17.26 -16.56 10.08
C ALA A 133 18.35 -15.54 10.44
N THR A 134 19.29 -15.95 11.29
CA THR A 134 20.36 -15.06 11.82
C THR A 134 21.24 -14.50 10.70
N LEU A 135 21.52 -15.29 9.67
CA LEU A 135 22.32 -14.86 8.53
C LEU A 135 21.71 -13.63 7.83
N THR A 136 20.39 -13.67 7.56
CA THR A 136 19.71 -12.55 6.90
C THR A 136 19.64 -11.32 7.80
N GLN A 137 19.47 -11.50 9.11
CA GLN A 137 19.51 -10.39 10.07
C GLN A 137 20.89 -9.74 10.11
N GLN A 138 21.97 -10.53 10.17
CA GLN A 138 23.34 -10.00 10.16
C GLN A 138 23.68 -9.32 8.84
N ALA A 139 23.27 -9.86 7.69
CA ALA A 139 23.45 -9.23 6.40
C ALA A 139 22.78 -7.85 6.35
N ALA A 140 21.52 -7.76 6.79
CA ALA A 140 20.81 -6.47 6.85
C ALA A 140 21.46 -5.50 7.84
N ALA A 141 21.89 -5.97 9.01
CA ALA A 141 22.59 -5.13 9.98
C ALA A 141 23.89 -4.54 9.39
N ARG A 142 24.69 -5.33 8.67
CA ARG A 142 25.90 -4.84 8.01
C ARG A 142 25.63 -3.78 6.94
N VAL A 143 24.53 -3.96 6.16
CA VAL A 143 24.10 -2.96 5.17
C VAL A 143 23.75 -1.64 5.85
N LEU A 144 22.98 -1.71 6.96
CA LEU A 144 22.57 -0.53 7.73
C LEU A 144 23.77 0.15 8.41
N GLU A 145 24.65 -0.60 9.08
CA GLU A 145 25.85 -0.10 9.74
C GLU A 145 26.83 0.59 8.74
N ALA A 146 26.89 0.08 7.51
CA ALA A 146 27.70 0.66 6.45
C ALA A 146 27.05 1.87 5.75
N GLY A 147 25.82 2.27 6.08
CA GLY A 147 25.11 3.38 5.45
C GLY A 147 24.65 3.10 4.01
N LEU A 148 24.76 1.85 3.54
CA LEU A 148 24.47 1.51 2.13
C LEU A 148 22.99 1.68 1.77
N LEU A 149 22.08 1.53 2.72
CA LEU A 149 20.66 1.76 2.48
C LEU A 149 20.39 3.25 2.22
N GLU A 150 20.97 4.12 3.02
CA GLU A 150 20.84 5.58 2.90
C GLU A 150 21.43 6.08 1.58
N GLU A 151 22.53 5.48 1.11
CA GLU A 151 23.13 5.79 -0.19
C GLU A 151 22.27 5.31 -1.36
N GLN A 152 21.64 4.14 -1.24
CA GLN A 152 20.82 3.53 -2.28
C GLN A 152 19.46 4.20 -2.46
N LEU A 153 18.80 4.60 -1.37
CA LEU A 153 17.42 5.11 -1.41
C LEU A 153 17.21 6.30 -2.34
N PRO A 154 18.11 7.31 -2.43
CA PRO A 154 17.96 8.41 -3.39
C PRO A 154 17.90 7.94 -4.85
N CYS A 155 18.69 6.96 -5.21
CA CYS A 155 18.71 6.39 -6.56
C CYS A 155 17.39 5.66 -6.88
N VAL A 156 16.88 4.87 -5.92
CA VAL A 156 15.59 4.18 -6.05
C VAL A 156 14.43 5.17 -6.16
N ARG A 157 14.42 6.21 -5.32
CA ARG A 157 13.43 7.28 -5.36
C ARG A 157 13.40 8.01 -6.70
N ALA A 158 14.54 8.39 -7.21
CA ALA A 158 14.66 9.05 -8.52
C ALA A 158 14.15 8.16 -9.67
N LEU A 159 14.52 6.87 -9.65
CA LEU A 159 14.05 5.90 -10.64
C LEU A 159 12.52 5.74 -10.58
N TYR A 160 11.97 5.54 -9.38
CA TYR A 160 10.51 5.34 -9.22
C TYR A 160 9.72 6.61 -9.54
N ALA A 161 10.25 7.79 -9.21
CA ALA A 161 9.67 9.06 -9.63
C ALA A 161 9.57 9.18 -11.15
N ALA A 162 10.64 8.87 -11.88
CA ALA A 162 10.67 8.90 -13.33
C ALA A 162 9.67 7.91 -13.95
N GLN A 163 9.60 6.68 -13.42
CA GLN A 163 8.66 5.66 -13.87
C GLN A 163 7.19 6.03 -13.56
N ALA A 164 6.93 6.65 -12.39
CA ALA A 164 5.61 7.18 -12.05
C ALA A 164 5.17 8.27 -13.03
N GLN A 165 6.04 9.21 -13.38
CA GLN A 165 5.76 10.25 -14.37
C GLN A 165 5.47 9.66 -15.75
N ALA A 166 6.23 8.64 -16.18
CA ALA A 166 5.96 7.92 -17.42
C ALA A 166 4.58 7.24 -17.39
N MET A 167 4.21 6.60 -16.27
CA MET A 167 2.89 6.00 -16.07
C MET A 167 1.78 7.05 -16.15
N PHE A 168 1.91 8.18 -15.46
CA PHE A 168 0.90 9.24 -15.50
C PHE A 168 0.76 9.86 -16.89
N ALA A 169 1.87 10.07 -17.61
CA ALA A 169 1.84 10.55 -18.99
C ALA A 169 1.11 9.58 -19.91
N ALA A 170 1.42 8.29 -19.82
CA ALA A 170 0.77 7.24 -20.60
C ALA A 170 -0.74 7.13 -20.30
N LEU A 171 -1.12 7.21 -19.02
CA LEU A 171 -2.54 7.20 -18.62
C LEU A 171 -3.30 8.39 -19.19
N ARG A 172 -2.73 9.58 -19.16
CA ARG A 172 -3.34 10.78 -19.76
C ARG A 172 -3.47 10.67 -21.28
N ALA A 173 -2.51 10.01 -21.95
CA ALA A 173 -2.49 9.88 -23.40
C ALA A 173 -3.47 8.81 -23.92
N HIS A 174 -3.63 7.70 -23.19
CA HIS A 174 -4.26 6.49 -23.75
C HIS A 174 -5.57 6.09 -23.07
N MET A 175 -5.88 6.59 -21.86
CA MET A 175 -7.13 6.18 -21.20
C MET A 175 -8.35 6.84 -21.81
N PRO A 176 -9.44 6.08 -22.04
CA PRO A 176 -10.69 6.63 -22.54
C PRO A 176 -11.37 7.51 -21.49
N GLN A 177 -12.28 8.35 -21.95
CA GLN A 177 -13.07 9.21 -21.06
C GLN A 177 -13.84 8.39 -20.02
N GLY A 178 -13.87 8.87 -18.77
CA GLY A 178 -14.55 8.20 -17.66
C GLY A 178 -13.62 7.32 -16.81
N VAL A 179 -12.41 7.03 -17.26
CA VAL A 179 -11.38 6.39 -16.42
C VAL A 179 -10.76 7.43 -15.49
N ARG A 180 -10.62 7.08 -14.22
CA ARG A 180 -9.96 7.91 -13.21
C ARG A 180 -8.82 7.10 -12.57
N TRP A 181 -7.79 7.79 -12.08
CA TRP A 181 -6.66 7.14 -11.42
C TRP A 181 -6.10 8.01 -10.29
N SER A 182 -5.39 7.35 -9.37
CA SER A 182 -4.60 8.04 -8.35
C SER A 182 -3.26 8.52 -8.92
N GLU A 183 -2.75 9.64 -8.44
CA GLU A 183 -1.40 10.11 -8.74
C GLU A 183 -0.59 10.18 -7.43
N PRO A 184 -0.01 9.03 -6.99
CA PRO A 184 0.73 8.96 -5.75
C PRO A 184 2.04 9.75 -5.80
N THR A 185 2.48 10.25 -4.64
CA THR A 185 3.75 10.96 -4.45
C THR A 185 4.88 10.04 -3.96
N GLY A 186 4.65 8.74 -4.02
CA GLY A 186 5.60 7.69 -3.62
C GLY A 186 5.00 6.30 -3.80
N GLY A 187 5.73 5.28 -3.37
CA GLY A 187 5.30 3.89 -3.49
C GLY A 187 5.50 3.30 -4.88
N MET A 188 4.63 2.37 -5.24
CA MET A 188 4.86 1.47 -6.39
C MET A 188 3.61 1.28 -7.26
N PHE A 189 2.46 1.86 -6.90
CA PHE A 189 1.17 1.49 -7.45
C PHE A 189 0.34 2.72 -7.86
N VAL A 190 -0.44 2.52 -8.93
CA VAL A 190 -1.51 3.41 -9.33
C VAL A 190 -2.81 2.64 -9.30
N TRP A 191 -3.84 3.24 -8.73
CA TRP A 191 -5.18 2.69 -8.66
C TRP A 191 -6.08 3.34 -9.70
N LEU A 192 -6.70 2.51 -10.53
CA LEU A 192 -7.63 2.97 -11.56
C LEU A 192 -9.07 2.62 -11.18
N THR A 193 -9.98 3.51 -11.51
CA THR A 193 -11.42 3.25 -11.56
C THR A 193 -11.88 3.43 -13.00
N VAL A 194 -12.45 2.39 -13.57
CA VAL A 194 -13.00 2.36 -14.93
C VAL A 194 -14.52 2.56 -14.88
N PRO A 195 -15.20 2.89 -15.99
CA PRO A 195 -16.66 2.92 -16.02
C PRO A 195 -17.30 1.60 -15.57
N ALA A 196 -18.41 1.68 -14.85
CA ALA A 196 -19.07 0.53 -14.22
C ALA A 196 -19.49 -0.60 -15.18
N ALA A 197 -19.58 -0.30 -16.48
CA ALA A 197 -19.83 -1.31 -17.52
C ALA A 197 -18.64 -2.26 -17.74
N VAL A 198 -17.43 -1.88 -17.30
CA VAL A 198 -16.20 -2.65 -17.50
C VAL A 198 -15.89 -3.50 -16.26
N ASP A 199 -15.96 -4.81 -16.41
CA ASP A 199 -15.52 -5.77 -15.38
C ASP A 199 -14.03 -6.07 -15.54
N THR A 200 -13.21 -5.54 -14.64
CA THR A 200 -11.75 -5.68 -14.69
C THR A 200 -11.27 -7.11 -14.42
N LEU A 201 -12.06 -7.95 -13.77
CA LEU A 201 -11.72 -9.35 -13.57
C LEU A 201 -11.88 -10.13 -14.89
N ARG A 202 -12.98 -9.91 -15.62
CA ARG A 202 -13.23 -10.52 -16.93
C ARG A 202 -12.28 -9.99 -18.01
N LEU A 203 -11.91 -8.71 -17.93
CA LEU A 203 -11.01 -8.08 -18.90
C LEU A 203 -9.57 -8.62 -18.78
N LEU A 204 -9.18 -9.18 -17.64
CA LEU A 204 -7.80 -9.61 -17.35
C LEU A 204 -7.28 -10.65 -18.37
N ASP A 205 -8.07 -11.66 -18.72
CA ASP A 205 -7.65 -12.71 -19.64
C ASP A 205 -7.29 -12.12 -21.02
N ARG A 206 -8.11 -11.21 -21.54
CA ARG A 206 -7.85 -10.50 -22.80
C ARG A 206 -6.62 -9.59 -22.71
N ALA A 207 -6.37 -8.99 -21.52
CA ALA A 207 -5.18 -8.18 -21.32
C ALA A 207 -3.91 -9.05 -21.32
N ILE A 208 -3.95 -10.21 -20.68
CA ILE A 208 -2.85 -11.20 -20.68
C ILE A 208 -2.54 -11.66 -22.12
N GLU A 209 -3.54 -11.98 -22.93
CA GLU A 209 -3.38 -12.36 -24.33
C GLU A 209 -2.68 -11.27 -25.17
N ARG A 210 -2.85 -9.99 -24.78
CA ARG A 210 -2.18 -8.84 -25.42
C ARG A 210 -0.89 -8.41 -24.71
N GLY A 211 -0.41 -9.21 -23.74
CA GLY A 211 0.87 -8.99 -23.05
C GLY A 211 0.82 -7.97 -21.91
N VAL A 212 -0.37 -7.66 -21.38
CA VAL A 212 -0.56 -6.74 -20.25
C VAL A 212 -1.11 -7.48 -19.05
N VAL A 213 -0.46 -7.32 -17.88
CA VAL A 213 -0.93 -7.90 -16.61
C VAL A 213 -1.16 -6.79 -15.61
N TYR A 214 -2.30 -6.79 -14.99
CA TYR A 214 -2.65 -5.93 -13.86
C TYR A 214 -3.28 -6.75 -12.72
N VAL A 215 -3.52 -6.14 -11.58
CA VAL A 215 -4.26 -6.80 -10.50
C VAL A 215 -5.69 -6.23 -10.46
N PRO A 216 -6.73 -7.05 -10.70
CA PRO A 216 -8.12 -6.62 -10.54
C PRO A 216 -8.39 -6.11 -9.14
N GLY A 217 -9.30 -5.14 -9.01
CA GLY A 217 -9.54 -4.48 -7.73
C GLY A 217 -10.35 -5.30 -6.73
N ALA A 218 -11.24 -6.17 -7.20
CA ALA A 218 -12.17 -6.91 -6.36
C ALA A 218 -11.52 -7.60 -5.13
N PRO A 219 -10.35 -8.26 -5.22
CA PRO A 219 -9.69 -8.89 -4.06
C PRO A 219 -9.22 -7.92 -2.96
N PHE A 220 -9.17 -6.62 -3.21
CA PHE A 220 -8.74 -5.64 -2.19
C PHE A 220 -9.88 -5.16 -1.29
N PHE A 221 -11.11 -5.56 -1.58
CA PHE A 221 -12.28 -5.19 -0.77
C PHE A 221 -12.59 -6.32 0.21
N ALA A 222 -12.66 -5.99 1.50
CA ALA A 222 -13.03 -6.95 2.56
C ALA A 222 -14.53 -7.30 2.54
N ALA A 223 -15.37 -6.40 2.02
CA ALA A 223 -16.81 -6.57 1.80
C ALA A 223 -17.18 -5.82 0.51
N GLU A 224 -18.27 -6.26 -0.16
CA GLU A 224 -18.81 -5.63 -1.36
C GLU A 224 -17.74 -5.33 -2.43
N PRO A 225 -17.19 -6.37 -3.09
CA PRO A 225 -16.11 -6.21 -4.04
C PRO A 225 -16.54 -5.35 -5.24
N ARG A 226 -15.68 -4.41 -5.64
CA ARG A 226 -15.87 -3.58 -6.82
C ARG A 226 -15.12 -4.20 -8.00
N HIS A 227 -15.83 -4.39 -9.11
CA HIS A 227 -15.29 -4.97 -10.34
C HIS A 227 -14.81 -3.91 -11.34
N ASP A 228 -15.08 -2.63 -11.06
CA ASP A 228 -14.71 -1.47 -11.88
C ASP A 228 -13.37 -0.84 -11.48
N THR A 229 -12.52 -1.59 -10.76
CA THR A 229 -11.24 -1.08 -10.28
C THR A 229 -10.08 -2.02 -10.58
N LEU A 230 -8.87 -1.48 -10.73
CA LEU A 230 -7.65 -2.26 -10.92
C LEU A 230 -6.41 -1.52 -10.38
N ARG A 231 -5.35 -2.27 -10.10
CA ARG A 231 -4.06 -1.75 -9.68
C ARG A 231 -2.99 -1.99 -10.75
N LEU A 232 -2.27 -0.94 -11.12
CA LEU A 232 -1.05 -1.01 -11.93
C LEU A 232 0.20 -0.87 -11.05
N SER A 233 1.30 -1.46 -11.51
CA SER A 233 2.65 -1.26 -10.97
C SER A 233 3.57 -0.80 -12.09
N PHE A 234 4.47 0.14 -11.79
CA PHE A 234 5.35 0.77 -12.78
C PHE A 234 6.86 0.54 -12.50
N VAL A 235 7.21 -0.05 -11.36
CA VAL A 235 8.59 -0.05 -10.85
C VAL A 235 9.52 -1.11 -11.45
N THR A 236 9.00 -2.04 -12.24
CA THR A 236 9.75 -3.17 -12.78
C THR A 236 9.94 -3.15 -14.30
N VAL A 237 9.44 -2.12 -14.97
CA VAL A 237 9.42 -2.04 -16.42
C VAL A 237 9.92 -0.67 -16.91
N PRO A 238 10.61 -0.59 -18.06
CA PRO A 238 11.06 0.68 -18.64
C PRO A 238 9.87 1.52 -19.15
N ALA A 239 10.09 2.83 -19.31
CA ALA A 239 9.07 3.80 -19.71
C ALA A 239 8.35 3.42 -21.02
N GLU A 240 9.08 2.92 -22.02
CA GLU A 240 8.51 2.49 -23.31
C GLU A 240 7.57 1.29 -23.16
N ALA A 241 7.84 0.39 -22.21
CA ALA A 241 6.96 -0.73 -21.91
C ALA A 241 5.72 -0.29 -21.14
N ILE A 242 5.85 0.73 -20.27
CA ILE A 242 4.73 1.38 -19.60
C ILE A 242 3.79 1.98 -20.65
N ASP A 243 4.29 2.80 -21.56
CA ASP A 243 3.50 3.48 -22.58
C ASP A 243 2.74 2.46 -23.46
N ARG A 244 3.44 1.46 -23.99
CA ARG A 244 2.80 0.38 -24.79
C ARG A 244 1.73 -0.39 -24.00
N GLY A 245 2.04 -0.77 -22.75
CA GLY A 245 1.11 -1.52 -21.92
C GLY A 245 -0.15 -0.73 -21.59
N VAL A 246 0.00 0.55 -21.27
CA VAL A 246 -1.11 1.46 -20.97
C VAL A 246 -1.94 1.72 -22.24
N ALA A 247 -1.32 1.87 -23.42
CA ALA A 247 -2.03 2.01 -24.70
C ALA A 247 -2.91 0.79 -25.00
N ILE A 248 -2.37 -0.43 -24.81
CA ILE A 248 -3.14 -1.69 -24.98
C ILE A 248 -4.30 -1.75 -23.98
N LEU A 249 -4.06 -1.42 -22.72
CA LEU A 249 -5.10 -1.42 -21.70
C LEU A 249 -6.21 -0.41 -22.01
N GLY A 250 -5.86 0.79 -22.45
CA GLY A 250 -6.81 1.83 -22.85
C GLY A 250 -7.71 1.38 -24.01
N GLN A 251 -7.13 0.74 -25.04
CA GLN A 251 -7.90 0.15 -26.14
C GLN A 251 -8.87 -0.94 -25.65
N LEU A 252 -8.41 -1.84 -24.79
CA LEU A 252 -9.26 -2.90 -24.24
C LEU A 252 -10.44 -2.36 -23.43
N ILE A 253 -10.20 -1.33 -22.60
CA ILE A 253 -11.25 -0.67 -21.84
C ILE A 253 -12.24 0.01 -22.78
N ALA A 254 -11.77 0.72 -23.81
CA ALA A 254 -12.64 1.37 -24.80
C ALA A 254 -13.49 0.35 -25.60
N GLU A 255 -12.92 -0.78 -26.00
CA GLU A 255 -13.64 -1.88 -26.65
C GLU A 255 -14.76 -2.46 -25.75
N GLU A 256 -14.50 -2.55 -24.43
CA GLU A 256 -15.50 -3.06 -23.47
C GLU A 256 -16.61 -2.05 -23.19
N MET A 257 -16.29 -0.76 -23.18
CA MET A 257 -17.29 0.33 -23.03
C MET A 257 -18.24 0.44 -24.24
N GLY A 258 -17.80 -0.01 -25.44
CA GLY A 258 -18.59 0.02 -26.67
C GLY A 258 -19.49 -1.21 -26.87
N ARG A 259 -19.43 -2.19 -25.97
CA ARG A 259 -20.25 -3.41 -26.00
C ARG A 259 -21.52 -3.26 -25.19
#